data_d210b7a3ed36a279f9bd90be5d5cae99
#
_entry.id   d210b7a3ed36a279f9bd90be5d5cae99
#
_cell.length_a   1.000
_cell.length_b   1.000
_cell.length_c   1.000
_cell.angle_alpha   90.00
_cell.angle_beta   90.00
_cell.angle_gamma   90.00
#
_symmetry.space_group_name_H-M   'P 1'
#
loop_
_entity.id
_entity.type
_entity.pdbx_description
1 polymer ?
#
loop_
_entity_poly.entity_id
_entity_poly.type
_entity_poly.pdbx_seq_one_letter_code
_entity_poly.pdbx_strand_id
1 'polypeptide(L)'
;MALKKTIDVQAAVAIAAAEAIAAKTQGTFGVGGLMLDQHGNVLQSLHNNVVKQGLIFDPTAHGERQLIDWYHAERARGRHLPAPQDITIVTSLDPCAMCSGAILAGGFNVVVAAPDREAGINHDAGAAFNALPQTLRAPAAATFSYPAILGASLYARAASGATPKSFFIGKTIAEPTQALCALVFEATSDEVTRLFQADLPREQLKNPADLPPGDDIVRALKQMYPDALAYRCAPHAPDAGLAPFLLRAMARDREHGGDGDAVALLDSFGNLLLCLPGRMAQSGIRSAFMETTRAYAQLRYKLMAGATPERQREVRRYLGHPKDGTFVFAKGPDGGAISFMNLGAYGSTMEGPLPSNNPTQFQYVAPAIAQAELAAICAAMPPLYSGIIRIHPTQVADRALVDAIVQG
;
A
#
# COMPACT_ATOMS: atom_id res chain seq x y z
N MET A 1 -38.89 14.78 12.35
CA MET A 1 -37.74 14.56 13.24
C MET A 1 -37.07 13.28 12.84
N ALA A 2 -35.96 13.33 12.10
CA ALA A 2 -35.23 12.13 11.68
C ALA A 2 -34.69 11.44 12.93
N LEU A 3 -34.99 10.15 13.10
CA LEU A 3 -34.37 9.33 14.14
C LEU A 3 -32.85 9.39 13.94
N LYS A 4 -32.12 10.01 14.90
CA LYS A 4 -30.68 9.90 14.95
C LYS A 4 -30.33 8.41 15.01
N LYS A 5 -29.82 7.83 13.93
CA LYS A 5 -29.19 6.52 13.97
C LYS A 5 -27.92 6.67 14.79
N THR A 6 -27.95 6.17 16.00
CA THR A 6 -26.81 6.10 16.90
C THR A 6 -26.15 4.74 16.73
N ILE A 7 -24.84 4.73 16.48
CA ILE A 7 -24.02 3.51 16.43
C ILE A 7 -23.08 3.52 17.63
N ASP A 8 -22.76 2.37 18.20
CA ASP A 8 -21.66 2.21 19.13
C ASP A 8 -20.41 1.65 18.42
N VAL A 9 -19.25 1.78 19.08
CA VAL A 9 -17.99 1.25 18.55
C VAL A 9 -18.07 -0.25 18.35
N GLN A 10 -18.72 -0.97 19.27
CA GLN A 10 -18.92 -2.41 19.22
C GLN A 10 -19.66 -2.84 17.93
N ALA A 11 -20.76 -2.17 17.59
CA ALA A 11 -21.54 -2.48 16.39
C ALA A 11 -20.73 -2.14 15.11
N ALA A 12 -19.99 -1.02 15.10
CA ALA A 12 -19.14 -0.65 13.98
C ALA A 12 -18.01 -1.66 13.75
N VAL A 13 -17.37 -2.12 14.82
CA VAL A 13 -16.33 -3.16 14.75
C VAL A 13 -16.92 -4.50 14.31
N ALA A 14 -18.14 -4.84 14.70
CA ALA A 14 -18.80 -6.05 14.22
C ALA A 14 -19.03 -6.02 12.69
N ILE A 15 -19.34 -4.87 12.11
CA ILE A 15 -19.41 -4.71 10.64
C ILE A 15 -18.01 -4.90 10.01
N ALA A 16 -16.97 -4.30 10.59
CA ALA A 16 -15.60 -4.49 10.11
C ALA A 16 -15.15 -5.97 10.20
N ALA A 17 -15.55 -6.69 11.26
CA ALA A 17 -15.31 -8.13 11.40
C ALA A 17 -16.05 -8.96 10.33
N ALA A 18 -17.29 -8.58 9.99
CA ALA A 18 -18.04 -9.24 8.92
C ALA A 18 -17.34 -9.06 7.55
N GLU A 19 -16.80 -7.88 7.27
CA GLU A 19 -15.98 -7.64 6.08
C GLU A 19 -14.67 -8.46 6.13
N ALA A 20 -14.03 -8.60 7.29
CA ALA A 20 -12.87 -9.46 7.44
C ALA A 20 -13.17 -10.94 7.13
N ILE A 21 -14.35 -11.44 7.54
CA ILE A 21 -14.83 -12.79 7.19
C ILE A 21 -15.07 -12.90 5.68
N ALA A 22 -15.64 -11.89 5.05
CA ALA A 22 -15.82 -11.86 3.60
C ALA A 22 -14.48 -11.92 2.87
N ALA A 23 -13.45 -11.18 3.34
CA ALA A 23 -12.08 -11.26 2.84
C ALA A 23 -11.53 -12.69 2.92
N LYS A 24 -11.65 -13.34 4.08
CA LYS A 24 -11.25 -14.75 4.26
C LYS A 24 -11.95 -15.67 3.26
N THR A 25 -13.24 -15.49 3.05
CA THR A 25 -14.02 -16.28 2.10
C THR A 25 -13.53 -16.10 0.66
N GLN A 26 -13.03 -14.91 0.33
CA GLN A 26 -12.39 -14.62 -0.96
C GLN A 26 -10.99 -15.22 -1.09
N GLY A 27 -10.35 -15.62 0.00
CA GLY A 27 -8.97 -16.13 0.04
C GLY A 27 -7.91 -15.00 0.04
N THR A 28 -8.23 -13.86 0.66
CA THR A 28 -7.32 -12.73 0.87
C THR A 28 -7.11 -12.47 2.37
N PHE A 29 -6.24 -11.51 2.73
CA PHE A 29 -6.04 -11.16 4.14
C PHE A 29 -7.36 -10.82 4.84
N GLY A 30 -7.63 -11.45 5.96
CA GLY A 30 -8.86 -11.30 6.76
C GLY A 30 -8.96 -9.93 7.44
N VAL A 31 -8.96 -8.86 6.68
CA VAL A 31 -9.08 -7.48 7.15
C VAL A 31 -10.26 -6.80 6.47
N GLY A 32 -11.07 -6.12 7.27
CA GLY A 32 -12.22 -5.36 6.78
C GLY A 32 -12.36 -4.02 7.49
N GLY A 33 -13.13 -3.14 6.91
CA GLY A 33 -13.40 -1.83 7.47
C GLY A 33 -14.66 -1.19 6.91
N LEU A 34 -15.06 -0.10 7.56
CA LEU A 34 -16.16 0.74 7.10
C LEU A 34 -15.84 2.21 7.32
N MET A 35 -16.58 3.06 6.62
CA MET A 35 -16.49 4.51 6.71
C MET A 35 -17.80 5.07 7.24
N LEU A 36 -17.72 5.90 8.28
CA LEU A 36 -18.86 6.54 8.93
C LEU A 36 -18.80 8.05 8.72
N ASP A 37 -19.95 8.68 8.54
CA ASP A 37 -20.08 10.14 8.56
C ASP A 37 -20.05 10.70 10.00
N GLN A 38 -20.14 12.04 10.13
CA GLN A 38 -20.17 12.76 11.42
C GLN A 38 -21.39 12.45 12.29
N HIS A 39 -22.37 11.70 11.77
CA HIS A 39 -23.58 11.30 12.48
C HIS A 39 -23.60 9.80 12.81
N GLY A 40 -22.55 9.05 12.39
CA GLY A 40 -22.46 7.61 12.59
C GLY A 40 -23.22 6.78 11.53
N ASN A 41 -23.62 7.40 10.40
CA ASN A 41 -24.20 6.64 9.32
C ASN A 41 -23.08 5.93 8.52
N VAL A 42 -23.30 4.66 8.17
CA VAL A 42 -22.39 3.90 7.32
C VAL A 42 -22.48 4.45 5.91
N LEU A 43 -21.35 4.94 5.40
CA LEU A 43 -21.20 5.43 4.03
C LEU A 43 -20.82 4.30 3.08
N GLN A 44 -19.91 3.42 3.52
CA GLN A 44 -19.39 2.27 2.78
C GLN A 44 -18.75 1.28 3.75
N SER A 45 -18.74 -0.02 3.38
CA SER A 45 -17.88 -1.04 3.99
C SER A 45 -17.17 -1.82 2.90
N LEU A 46 -15.91 -2.17 3.14
CA LEU A 46 -15.05 -2.89 2.21
C LEU A 46 -14.07 -3.78 2.97
N HIS A 47 -13.64 -4.85 2.32
CA HIS A 47 -12.59 -5.72 2.82
C HIS A 47 -11.34 -5.68 1.96
N ASN A 48 -10.29 -6.31 2.44
CA ASN A 48 -9.06 -6.53 1.70
C ASN A 48 -9.34 -7.24 0.38
N ASN A 49 -8.66 -6.81 -0.69
CA ASN A 49 -8.87 -7.30 -2.04
C ASN A 49 -7.52 -7.56 -2.77
N VAL A 50 -6.49 -7.89 -1.99
CA VAL A 50 -5.15 -8.17 -2.51
C VAL A 50 -5.16 -9.39 -3.41
N VAL A 51 -5.92 -10.43 -3.03
CA VAL A 51 -6.03 -11.69 -3.75
C VAL A 51 -7.41 -11.83 -4.38
N LYS A 52 -7.44 -12.27 -5.64
CA LYS A 52 -8.63 -12.71 -6.35
C LYS A 52 -8.34 -14.03 -7.07
N GLN A 53 -9.25 -14.99 -6.92
CA GLN A 53 -9.14 -16.30 -7.59
C GLN A 53 -7.75 -16.97 -7.36
N GLY A 54 -7.21 -16.84 -6.14
CA GLY A 54 -5.93 -17.42 -5.77
C GLY A 54 -4.69 -16.75 -6.41
N LEU A 55 -4.84 -15.56 -6.96
CA LEU A 55 -3.78 -14.77 -7.59
C LEU A 55 -3.68 -13.38 -6.96
N ILE A 56 -2.46 -12.84 -6.87
CA ILE A 56 -2.27 -11.45 -6.45
C ILE A 56 -2.87 -10.53 -7.52
N PHE A 57 -3.88 -9.76 -7.11
CA PHE A 57 -4.59 -8.81 -7.97
C PHE A 57 -4.03 -7.38 -7.81
N ASP A 58 -3.91 -6.92 -6.56
CA ASP A 58 -3.40 -5.60 -6.23
C ASP A 58 -2.82 -5.63 -4.81
N PRO A 59 -1.50 -5.63 -4.62
CA PRO A 59 -0.88 -5.70 -3.29
C PRO A 59 -1.22 -4.51 -2.40
N THR A 60 -1.75 -3.43 -2.97
CA THR A 60 -2.16 -2.22 -2.25
C THR A 60 -3.65 -2.18 -1.93
N ALA A 61 -4.45 -3.19 -2.31
CA ALA A 61 -5.90 -3.19 -2.13
C ALA A 61 -6.33 -3.59 -0.71
N HIS A 62 -5.74 -2.95 0.30
CA HIS A 62 -6.18 -3.07 1.69
C HIS A 62 -7.53 -2.35 1.90
N GLY A 63 -8.31 -2.78 2.89
CA GLY A 63 -9.67 -2.28 3.13
C GLY A 63 -9.70 -0.76 3.31
N GLU A 64 -8.85 -0.22 4.17
CA GLU A 64 -8.79 1.21 4.49
C GLU A 64 -8.41 2.05 3.26
N ARG A 65 -7.41 1.60 2.50
CA ARG A 65 -7.00 2.29 1.27
C ARG A 65 -8.13 2.29 0.23
N GLN A 66 -8.84 1.18 0.08
CA GLN A 66 -9.98 1.10 -0.85
C GLN A 66 -11.13 2.00 -0.42
N LEU A 67 -11.40 2.14 0.88
CA LEU A 67 -12.39 3.10 1.41
C LEU A 67 -12.03 4.53 1.03
N ILE A 68 -10.75 4.91 1.16
CA ILE A 68 -10.27 6.26 0.78
C ILE A 68 -10.37 6.46 -0.73
N ASP A 69 -9.97 5.49 -1.56
CA ASP A 69 -10.15 5.55 -3.02
C ASP A 69 -11.63 5.68 -3.40
N TRP A 70 -12.51 4.92 -2.75
CA TRP A 70 -13.96 5.00 -2.94
C TRP A 70 -14.48 6.41 -2.60
N TYR A 71 -14.06 6.98 -1.47
CA TYR A 71 -14.45 8.33 -1.06
C TYR A 71 -14.13 9.38 -2.13
N HIS A 72 -12.91 9.37 -2.64
CA HIS A 72 -12.49 10.30 -3.68
C HIS A 72 -13.21 10.05 -5.02
N ALA A 73 -13.41 8.79 -5.39
CA ALA A 73 -14.13 8.42 -6.60
C ALA A 73 -15.60 8.88 -6.56
N GLU A 74 -16.29 8.73 -5.42
CA GLU A 74 -17.66 9.19 -5.26
C GLU A 74 -17.78 10.71 -5.31
N ARG A 75 -16.83 11.43 -4.70
CA ARG A 75 -16.78 12.89 -4.80
C ARG A 75 -16.55 13.35 -6.25
N ALA A 76 -15.66 12.69 -6.96
CA ALA A 76 -15.41 12.98 -8.38
C ALA A 76 -16.64 12.73 -9.27
N ARG A 77 -17.55 11.81 -8.86
CA ARG A 77 -18.85 11.58 -9.49
C ARG A 77 -19.94 12.58 -9.07
N GLY A 78 -19.59 13.58 -8.25
CA GLY A 78 -20.52 14.61 -7.77
C GLY A 78 -21.29 14.21 -6.50
N ARG A 79 -20.99 13.08 -5.86
CA ARG A 79 -21.63 12.72 -4.59
C ARG A 79 -21.18 13.66 -3.47
N HIS A 80 -22.13 14.24 -2.78
CA HIS A 80 -21.85 15.11 -1.63
C HIS A 80 -21.51 14.25 -0.41
N LEU A 81 -20.23 14.19 -0.06
CA LEU A 81 -19.72 13.48 1.11
C LEU A 81 -19.12 14.51 2.09
N PRO A 82 -19.18 14.24 3.42
CA PRO A 82 -18.53 15.09 4.41
C PRO A 82 -17.04 15.28 4.14
N ALA A 83 -16.44 16.30 4.73
CA ALA A 83 -15.00 16.48 4.67
C ALA A 83 -14.27 15.34 5.40
N PRO A 84 -13.02 14.97 5.01
CA PRO A 84 -12.31 13.83 5.60
C PRO A 84 -12.23 13.86 7.13
N GLN A 85 -12.00 15.03 7.73
CA GLN A 85 -11.93 15.23 9.19
C GLN A 85 -13.23 14.93 9.92
N ASP A 86 -14.36 14.89 9.20
CA ASP A 86 -15.68 14.55 9.71
C ASP A 86 -16.04 13.07 9.48
N ILE A 87 -15.14 12.33 8.84
CA ILE A 87 -15.32 10.92 8.54
C ILE A 87 -14.44 10.09 9.50
N THR A 88 -15.00 8.94 9.91
CA THR A 88 -14.28 7.96 10.71
C THR A 88 -14.23 6.63 9.96
N ILE A 89 -13.04 6.12 9.74
CA ILE A 89 -12.80 4.75 9.29
C ILE A 89 -12.78 3.87 10.54
N VAL A 90 -13.50 2.75 10.52
CA VAL A 90 -13.40 1.70 11.54
C VAL A 90 -12.78 0.50 10.88
N THR A 91 -11.66 0.00 11.40
CA THR A 91 -10.92 -1.12 10.84
C THR A 91 -10.83 -2.28 11.82
N SER A 92 -10.87 -3.51 11.30
CA SER A 92 -10.76 -4.73 12.10
C SER A 92 -9.36 -4.97 12.65
N LEU A 93 -8.32 -4.38 12.04
CA LEU A 93 -6.92 -4.57 12.39
C LEU A 93 -6.20 -3.23 12.48
N ASP A 94 -5.12 -3.15 13.25
CA ASP A 94 -4.27 -1.95 13.31
C ASP A 94 -3.70 -1.64 11.92
N PRO A 95 -3.92 -0.43 11.38
CA PRO A 95 -3.51 -0.11 10.02
C PRO A 95 -1.99 -0.26 9.84
N CYS A 96 -1.61 -0.95 8.79
CA CYS A 96 -0.22 -1.06 8.36
C CYS A 96 0.36 0.30 7.93
N ALA A 97 1.67 0.38 7.70
CA ALA A 97 2.33 1.63 7.32
C ALA A 97 1.71 2.28 6.06
N MET A 98 1.33 1.50 5.04
CA MET A 98 0.65 2.01 3.86
C MET A 98 -0.71 2.65 4.19
N CYS A 99 -1.56 1.91 4.92
CA CYS A 99 -2.91 2.38 5.27
C CYS A 99 -2.85 3.59 6.21
N SER A 100 -1.92 3.58 7.15
CA SER A 100 -1.71 4.70 8.09
C SER A 100 -1.24 5.97 7.37
N GLY A 101 -0.30 5.83 6.44
CA GLY A 101 0.11 6.95 5.59
C GLY A 101 -1.05 7.49 4.75
N ALA A 102 -1.88 6.62 4.18
CA ALA A 102 -3.07 7.00 3.42
C ALA A 102 -4.13 7.73 4.28
N ILE A 103 -4.39 7.22 5.49
CA ILE A 103 -5.33 7.82 6.46
C ILE A 103 -4.85 9.22 6.86
N LEU A 104 -3.56 9.36 7.20
CA LEU A 104 -2.97 10.64 7.60
C LEU A 104 -2.92 11.64 6.44
N ALA A 105 -2.53 11.20 5.24
CA ALA A 105 -2.52 12.04 4.04
C ALA A 105 -3.93 12.53 3.67
N GLY A 106 -4.94 11.67 3.84
CA GLY A 106 -6.32 11.99 3.57
C GLY A 106 -7.01 12.80 4.68
N GLY A 107 -6.44 12.88 5.88
CA GLY A 107 -7.01 13.59 7.02
C GLY A 107 -8.22 12.90 7.66
N PHE A 108 -8.32 11.58 7.58
CA PHE A 108 -9.41 10.80 8.16
C PHE A 108 -9.15 10.45 9.64
N ASN A 109 -10.24 10.24 10.40
CA ASN A 109 -10.14 9.62 11.71
C ASN A 109 -10.24 8.10 11.58
N VAL A 110 -9.67 7.38 12.55
CA VAL A 110 -9.75 5.92 12.56
C VAL A 110 -10.05 5.38 13.95
N VAL A 111 -10.82 4.30 14.00
CA VAL A 111 -11.06 3.45 15.18
C VAL A 111 -10.53 2.06 14.87
N VAL A 112 -9.65 1.56 15.72
CA VAL A 112 -8.93 0.30 15.54
C VAL A 112 -9.44 -0.76 16.49
N ALA A 113 -9.80 -1.94 15.95
CA ALA A 113 -10.29 -3.07 16.75
C ALA A 113 -9.13 -3.92 17.30
N ALA A 114 -8.49 -4.72 16.46
CA ALA A 114 -7.44 -5.66 16.86
C ALA A 114 -6.04 -5.08 16.62
N PRO A 115 -5.02 -5.49 17.43
CA PRO A 115 -3.64 -5.13 17.17
C PRO A 115 -3.08 -5.92 15.98
N ASP A 116 -2.10 -5.34 15.30
CA ASP A 116 -1.20 -6.03 14.37
C ASP A 116 0.24 -5.83 14.87
N ARG A 117 0.86 -6.89 15.34
CA ARG A 117 2.19 -6.84 15.97
C ARG A 117 3.33 -6.76 14.95
N GLU A 118 3.08 -7.09 13.69
CA GLU A 118 4.11 -7.13 12.65
C GLU A 118 4.07 -5.89 11.74
N ALA A 119 2.89 -5.50 11.29
CA ALA A 119 2.73 -4.41 10.32
C ALA A 119 2.03 -3.16 10.86
N GLY A 120 1.31 -3.26 11.99
CA GLY A 120 0.54 -2.16 12.57
C GLY A 120 1.42 -1.01 13.09
N ILE A 121 0.98 0.22 12.90
CA ILE A 121 1.75 1.40 13.35
C ILE A 121 1.81 1.55 14.88
N ASN A 122 0.90 0.90 15.59
CA ASN A 122 0.88 0.83 17.05
C ASN A 122 1.23 -0.59 17.55
N HIS A 123 2.11 -1.31 16.82
CA HIS A 123 2.52 -2.66 17.08
C HIS A 123 3.08 -2.89 18.50
N ASP A 124 3.63 -1.83 19.13
CA ASP A 124 4.13 -1.82 20.50
C ASP A 124 3.05 -1.51 21.55
N ALA A 125 1.79 -1.32 21.12
CA ALA A 125 0.62 -1.01 21.94
C ALA A 125 0.73 0.26 22.82
N GLY A 126 1.78 1.07 22.62
CA GLY A 126 2.05 2.25 23.45
C GLY A 126 1.26 3.50 23.06
N ALA A 127 0.64 3.51 21.88
CA ALA A 127 0.02 4.68 21.23
C ALA A 127 0.94 5.93 21.17
N ALA A 128 2.24 5.72 21.28
CA ALA A 128 3.26 6.74 21.10
C ALA A 128 3.62 6.94 19.63
N PHE A 129 3.15 6.04 18.76
CA PHE A 129 3.37 6.05 17.32
C PHE A 129 4.85 6.15 16.93
N ASN A 130 5.73 5.46 17.67
CA ASN A 130 7.18 5.48 17.45
C ASN A 130 7.58 4.97 16.07
N ALA A 131 6.75 4.13 15.46
CA ALA A 131 6.92 3.63 14.09
C ALA A 131 6.72 4.71 13.00
N LEU A 132 6.13 5.85 13.34
CA LEU A 132 5.91 6.96 12.42
C LEU A 132 7.07 7.96 12.44
N PRO A 133 7.36 8.64 11.31
CA PRO A 133 8.16 9.84 11.30
C PRO A 133 7.67 10.84 12.34
N GLN A 134 8.59 11.60 12.93
CA GLN A 134 8.26 12.50 14.03
C GLN A 134 7.14 13.50 13.69
N THR A 135 7.11 14.00 12.45
CA THR A 135 6.10 14.92 11.93
C THR A 135 4.69 14.35 11.92
N LEU A 136 4.55 13.03 11.87
CA LEU A 136 3.26 12.33 11.77
C LEU A 136 2.72 11.83 13.11
N ARG A 137 3.52 11.84 14.19
CA ARG A 137 3.12 11.30 15.49
C ARG A 137 1.99 12.11 16.14
N ALA A 138 2.07 13.43 16.15
CA ALA A 138 1.02 14.27 16.71
C ALA A 138 -0.30 14.18 15.90
N PRO A 139 -0.30 14.25 14.55
CA PRO A 139 -1.48 13.96 13.75
C PRO A 139 -2.09 12.57 14.04
N ALA A 140 -1.26 11.53 14.15
CA ALA A 140 -1.74 10.18 14.45
C ALA A 140 -2.38 10.11 15.85
N ALA A 141 -1.75 10.68 16.87
CA ALA A 141 -2.29 10.73 18.23
C ALA A 141 -3.63 11.49 18.30
N ALA A 142 -3.89 12.43 17.39
CA ALA A 142 -5.12 13.17 17.31
C ALA A 142 -6.25 12.46 16.53
N THR A 143 -5.93 11.45 15.71
CA THR A 143 -6.90 10.83 14.78
C THR A 143 -7.07 9.33 14.98
N PHE A 144 -6.07 8.61 15.52
CA PHE A 144 -6.14 7.17 15.75
C PHE A 144 -6.69 6.86 17.14
N SER A 145 -7.83 6.20 17.20
CA SER A 145 -8.52 5.76 18.42
C SER A 145 -8.34 4.26 18.61
N TYR A 146 -7.89 3.87 19.79
CA TYR A 146 -7.81 2.47 20.25
C TYR A 146 -8.75 2.29 21.44
N PRO A 147 -10.02 1.94 21.22
CA PRO A 147 -11.01 1.78 22.29
C PRO A 147 -10.59 0.74 23.31
N ALA A 148 -11.07 0.89 24.57
CA ALA A 148 -10.90 -0.14 25.56
C ALA A 148 -11.56 -1.45 25.13
N ILE A 149 -10.88 -2.57 25.34
CA ILE A 149 -11.39 -3.91 25.12
C ILE A 149 -11.70 -4.50 26.48
N LEU A 150 -13.00 -4.78 26.71
CA LEU A 150 -13.51 -5.29 27.98
C LEU A 150 -13.48 -6.82 27.98
N GLY A 151 -12.68 -7.40 28.86
CA GLY A 151 -12.52 -8.84 29.02
C GLY A 151 -11.46 -9.18 30.06
N ALA A 152 -11.14 -10.46 30.19
CA ALA A 152 -10.19 -10.99 31.16
C ALA A 152 -8.99 -11.71 30.52
N SER A 153 -8.91 -11.77 29.20
CA SER A 153 -7.82 -12.43 28.49
C SER A 153 -6.70 -11.45 28.11
N LEU A 154 -5.70 -11.96 27.39
CA LEU A 154 -4.58 -11.20 26.84
C LEU A 154 -5.01 -10.17 25.77
N TYR A 155 -6.25 -10.22 25.28
CA TYR A 155 -6.79 -9.25 24.33
C TYR A 155 -7.36 -8.02 25.01
N ALA A 156 -7.62 -8.06 26.33
CA ALA A 156 -8.10 -6.90 27.07
C ALA A 156 -7.07 -5.79 27.06
N ARG A 157 -7.53 -4.56 26.83
CA ARG A 157 -6.66 -3.36 26.85
C ARG A 157 -7.41 -2.14 27.35
N ALA A 158 -6.70 -1.21 27.97
CA ALA A 158 -7.19 0.13 28.24
C ALA A 158 -7.34 0.92 26.92
N ALA A 159 -8.19 1.96 26.92
CA ALA A 159 -8.27 2.88 25.81
C ALA A 159 -6.96 3.66 25.66
N SER A 160 -6.55 3.92 24.40
CA SER A 160 -5.38 4.74 24.09
C SER A 160 -5.57 5.51 22.77
N GLY A 161 -4.68 6.45 22.48
CA GLY A 161 -4.79 7.33 21.31
C GLY A 161 -5.93 8.34 21.45
N ALA A 162 -6.50 8.76 20.32
CA ALA A 162 -7.59 9.72 20.27
C ALA A 162 -8.88 9.14 20.89
N THR A 163 -9.71 10.01 21.47
CA THR A 163 -11.05 9.60 21.92
C THR A 163 -11.95 9.38 20.69
N PRO A 164 -12.70 8.26 20.61
CA PRO A 164 -13.69 8.07 19.57
C PRO A 164 -14.69 9.23 19.49
N LYS A 165 -15.11 9.59 18.28
CA LYS A 165 -16.01 10.74 18.03
C LYS A 165 -17.28 10.68 18.87
N SER A 166 -17.86 11.85 19.14
CA SER A 166 -19.01 12.02 20.06
C SER A 166 -20.31 11.36 19.60
N PHE A 167 -20.44 11.02 18.31
CA PHE A 167 -21.61 10.31 17.82
C PHE A 167 -21.67 8.84 18.26
N PHE A 168 -20.55 8.26 18.69
CA PHE A 168 -20.56 6.93 19.27
C PHE A 168 -21.20 6.95 20.67
N ILE A 169 -22.29 6.21 20.84
CA ILE A 169 -23.00 6.06 22.12
C ILE A 169 -22.29 5.14 23.11
N GLY A 170 -21.56 4.13 22.60
CA GLY A 170 -20.67 3.24 23.35
C GLY A 170 -19.27 3.28 22.75
N LYS A 171 -18.24 3.33 23.60
CA LYS A 171 -16.84 3.56 23.21
C LYS A 171 -15.91 2.41 23.59
N THR A 172 -16.46 1.23 23.83
CA THR A 172 -15.73 0.02 24.21
C THR A 172 -15.99 -1.10 23.21
N ILE A 173 -15.11 -2.08 23.18
CA ILE A 173 -15.24 -3.28 22.37
C ILE A 173 -15.27 -4.48 23.32
N ALA A 174 -16.18 -5.42 23.09
CA ALA A 174 -16.20 -6.69 23.80
C ALA A 174 -15.04 -7.58 23.28
N GLU A 175 -14.34 -8.22 24.18
CA GLU A 175 -13.21 -9.09 23.86
C GLU A 175 -13.51 -10.14 22.76
N PRO A 176 -14.67 -10.85 22.73
CA PRO A 176 -14.94 -11.79 21.65
C PRO A 176 -14.99 -11.16 20.25
N THR A 177 -15.45 -9.92 20.14
CA THR A 177 -15.51 -9.22 18.84
C THR A 177 -14.11 -8.81 18.37
N GLN A 178 -13.27 -8.34 19.28
CA GLN A 178 -11.87 -8.04 18.98
C GLN A 178 -11.10 -9.33 18.63
N ALA A 179 -11.27 -10.40 19.42
CA ALA A 179 -10.65 -11.69 19.15
C ALA A 179 -11.03 -12.25 17.78
N LEU A 180 -12.31 -12.09 17.36
CA LEU A 180 -12.74 -12.46 16.03
C LEU A 180 -11.96 -11.74 14.94
N CYS A 181 -11.74 -10.42 15.07
CA CYS A 181 -10.95 -9.65 14.12
C CYS A 181 -9.50 -10.18 14.03
N ALA A 182 -8.84 -10.43 15.17
CA ALA A 182 -7.49 -10.95 15.21
C ALA A 182 -7.39 -12.36 14.59
N LEU A 183 -8.26 -13.27 15.01
CA LEU A 183 -8.23 -14.67 14.57
C LEU A 183 -8.54 -14.82 13.07
N VAL A 184 -9.41 -14.00 12.50
CA VAL A 184 -9.71 -14.04 11.06
C VAL A 184 -8.48 -13.59 10.27
N PHE A 185 -7.75 -12.59 10.73
CA PHE A 185 -6.49 -12.18 10.11
C PHE A 185 -5.42 -13.26 10.23
N GLU A 186 -5.16 -13.77 11.43
CA GLU A 186 -4.18 -14.85 11.68
C GLU A 186 -4.46 -16.08 10.81
N ALA A 187 -5.74 -16.45 10.66
CA ALA A 187 -6.15 -17.63 9.87
C ALA A 187 -5.92 -17.45 8.35
N THR A 188 -5.61 -16.27 7.86
CA THR A 188 -5.40 -15.99 6.43
C THR A 188 -3.99 -15.54 6.10
N SER A 189 -3.26 -15.01 7.08
CA SER A 189 -1.97 -14.35 6.86
C SER A 189 -0.95 -15.27 6.19
N ASP A 190 -0.71 -16.46 6.72
CA ASP A 190 0.26 -17.41 6.19
C ASP A 190 -0.09 -17.90 4.78
N GLU A 191 -1.36 -18.09 4.48
CA GLU A 191 -1.80 -18.55 3.16
C GLU A 191 -1.58 -17.47 2.10
N VAL A 192 -1.96 -16.23 2.41
CA VAL A 192 -1.79 -15.11 1.50
C VAL A 192 -0.30 -14.78 1.30
N THR A 193 0.49 -14.78 2.37
CA THR A 193 1.95 -14.57 2.28
C THR A 193 2.62 -15.60 1.38
N ARG A 194 2.18 -16.87 1.44
CA ARG A 194 2.68 -17.91 0.51
C ARG A 194 2.35 -17.62 -0.95
N LEU A 195 1.24 -16.95 -1.27
CA LEU A 195 0.93 -16.54 -2.65
C LEU A 195 1.93 -15.51 -3.18
N PHE A 196 2.41 -14.58 -2.35
CA PHE A 196 3.47 -13.64 -2.73
C PHE A 196 4.81 -14.36 -2.95
N GLN A 197 5.05 -15.44 -2.23
CA GLN A 197 6.29 -16.23 -2.33
C GLN A 197 6.23 -17.28 -3.45
N ALA A 198 5.07 -17.50 -4.08
CA ALA A 198 4.88 -18.55 -5.10
C ALA A 198 5.47 -18.20 -6.48
N ASP A 199 6.13 -17.06 -6.63
CA ASP A 199 6.80 -16.69 -7.88
C ASP A 199 8.09 -17.49 -8.10
N LEU A 200 8.52 -17.53 -9.37
CA LEU A 200 9.71 -18.26 -9.76
C LEU A 200 10.97 -17.58 -9.22
N PRO A 201 11.99 -18.33 -8.81
CA PRO A 201 13.27 -17.77 -8.44
C PRO A 201 13.95 -17.12 -9.65
N ARG A 202 14.80 -16.13 -9.40
CA ARG A 202 15.45 -15.29 -10.43
C ARG A 202 16.11 -16.10 -11.55
N GLU A 203 16.72 -17.23 -11.23
CA GLU A 203 17.45 -18.10 -12.17
C GLU A 203 16.52 -18.77 -13.20
N GLN A 204 15.22 -18.82 -12.91
CA GLN A 204 14.20 -19.35 -13.82
C GLN A 204 13.51 -18.28 -14.66
N LEU A 205 13.78 -17.01 -14.38
CA LEU A 205 13.21 -15.90 -15.14
C LEU A 205 13.84 -15.85 -16.55
N LYS A 206 13.07 -15.34 -17.49
CA LYS A 206 13.48 -15.08 -18.87
C LYS A 206 13.25 -13.63 -19.23
N ASN A 207 14.11 -13.11 -20.07
CA ASN A 207 14.05 -11.74 -20.51
C ASN A 207 12.83 -11.51 -21.42
N PRO A 208 11.86 -10.65 -21.03
CA PRO A 208 10.70 -10.37 -21.89
C PRO A 208 11.06 -9.66 -23.20
N ALA A 209 12.23 -9.00 -23.27
CA ALA A 209 12.72 -8.40 -24.52
C ALA A 209 13.13 -9.43 -25.58
N ASP A 210 13.31 -10.71 -25.22
CA ASP A 210 13.61 -11.78 -26.16
C ASP A 210 12.34 -12.37 -26.81
N LEU A 211 11.15 -11.97 -26.33
CA LEU A 211 9.88 -12.39 -26.94
C LEU A 211 9.61 -11.64 -28.25
N PRO A 212 8.95 -12.30 -29.23
CA PRO A 212 8.52 -11.62 -30.46
C PRO A 212 7.63 -10.42 -30.14
N PRO A 213 7.67 -9.33 -30.94
CA PRO A 213 6.81 -8.16 -30.74
C PRO A 213 5.30 -8.48 -30.77
N GLY A 214 4.90 -9.58 -31.44
CA GLY A 214 3.52 -10.07 -31.49
C GLY A 214 3.09 -10.95 -30.32
N ASP A 215 4.00 -11.27 -29.40
CA ASP A 215 3.66 -12.03 -28.19
C ASP A 215 2.65 -11.27 -27.33
N ASP A 216 1.72 -11.98 -26.72
CA ASP A 216 0.64 -11.37 -25.94
C ASP A 216 1.15 -10.71 -24.63
N ILE A 217 2.23 -11.20 -24.03
CA ILE A 217 2.90 -10.55 -22.89
C ILE A 217 3.46 -9.19 -23.33
N VAL A 218 4.18 -9.15 -24.46
CA VAL A 218 4.74 -7.90 -24.99
C VAL A 218 3.63 -6.92 -25.39
N ARG A 219 2.58 -7.42 -26.05
CA ARG A 219 1.42 -6.59 -26.41
C ARG A 219 0.72 -6.03 -25.16
N ALA A 220 0.50 -6.85 -24.14
CA ALA A 220 -0.14 -6.41 -22.90
C ALA A 220 0.72 -5.37 -22.15
N LEU A 221 2.03 -5.54 -22.08
CA LEU A 221 2.96 -4.54 -21.55
C LEU A 221 2.83 -3.22 -22.31
N LYS A 222 2.91 -3.24 -23.65
CA LYS A 222 2.85 -2.04 -24.49
C LYS A 222 1.46 -1.38 -24.50
N GLN A 223 0.38 -2.14 -24.32
CA GLN A 223 -0.95 -1.57 -24.14
C GLN A 223 -1.07 -0.80 -22.82
N MET A 224 -0.40 -1.28 -21.77
CA MET A 224 -0.38 -0.61 -20.47
C MET A 224 0.56 0.58 -20.46
N TYR A 225 1.74 0.43 -21.03
CA TYR A 225 2.77 1.46 -21.15
C TYR A 225 3.46 1.35 -22.52
N PRO A 226 3.18 2.28 -23.48
CA PRO A 226 3.67 2.18 -24.86
C PRO A 226 5.19 2.08 -24.99
N ASP A 227 5.94 2.72 -24.06
CA ASP A 227 7.41 2.67 -24.03
C ASP A 227 7.97 1.46 -23.27
N ALA A 228 7.14 0.47 -22.90
CA ALA A 228 7.64 -0.76 -22.30
C ALA A 228 8.69 -1.44 -23.21
N LEU A 229 9.79 -1.88 -22.59
CA LEU A 229 10.95 -2.50 -23.25
C LEU A 229 11.74 -1.55 -24.20
N ALA A 230 11.44 -0.23 -24.18
CA ALA A 230 12.18 0.74 -25.01
C ALA A 230 13.51 1.20 -24.38
N TYR A 231 13.73 0.89 -23.10
CA TYR A 231 14.96 1.16 -22.38
C TYR A 231 15.43 -0.07 -21.63
N ARG A 232 16.74 -0.23 -21.54
CA ARG A 232 17.41 -1.29 -20.78
C ARG A 232 18.73 -0.77 -20.23
N CYS A 233 19.01 -1.08 -18.98
CA CYS A 233 20.30 -0.84 -18.31
C CYS A 233 20.92 -2.16 -17.82
N ALA A 234 22.07 -2.09 -17.18
CA ALA A 234 22.57 -3.20 -16.38
C ALA A 234 21.59 -3.47 -15.21
N PRO A 235 21.39 -4.74 -14.80
CA PRO A 235 20.49 -5.07 -13.70
C PRO A 235 20.76 -4.20 -12.45
N HIS A 236 19.70 -3.60 -11.93
CA HIS A 236 19.71 -2.71 -10.74
C HIS A 236 20.63 -1.46 -10.84
N ALA A 237 21.08 -1.11 -12.02
CA ALA A 237 21.96 0.06 -12.25
C ALA A 237 21.34 0.99 -13.31
N PRO A 238 20.26 1.72 -12.97
CA PRO A 238 19.66 2.68 -13.89
C PRO A 238 20.65 3.80 -14.22
N ASP A 239 20.66 4.24 -15.48
CA ASP A 239 21.55 5.25 -16.02
C ASP A 239 20.79 6.41 -16.66
N ALA A 240 21.51 7.38 -17.22
CA ALA A 240 20.94 8.57 -17.85
C ALA A 240 19.91 8.27 -18.95
N GLY A 241 19.95 7.10 -19.57
CA GLY A 241 18.93 6.66 -20.55
C GLY A 241 17.53 6.56 -19.99
N LEU A 242 17.36 6.44 -18.67
CA LEU A 242 16.05 6.43 -18.00
C LEU A 242 15.43 7.84 -17.88
N ALA A 243 16.24 8.91 -17.90
CA ALA A 243 15.79 10.29 -17.65
C ALA A 243 14.60 10.72 -18.55
N PRO A 244 14.59 10.48 -19.87
CA PRO A 244 13.46 10.91 -20.71
C PRO A 244 12.11 10.30 -20.30
N PHE A 245 12.10 9.10 -19.76
CA PHE A 245 10.88 8.42 -19.29
C PHE A 245 10.38 9.00 -17.98
N LEU A 246 11.28 9.22 -17.02
CA LEU A 246 10.95 9.85 -15.74
C LEU A 246 10.44 11.28 -15.96
N LEU A 247 11.16 12.11 -16.76
CA LEU A 247 10.76 13.50 -17.03
C LEU A 247 9.38 13.59 -17.68
N ARG A 248 9.06 12.71 -18.64
CA ARG A 248 7.71 12.66 -19.24
C ARG A 248 6.65 12.28 -18.21
N ALA A 249 6.93 11.32 -17.32
CA ALA A 249 5.99 10.94 -16.28
C ALA A 249 5.83 12.06 -15.25
N MET A 250 6.91 12.72 -14.82
CA MET A 250 6.89 13.89 -13.93
C MET A 250 6.06 15.04 -14.51
N ALA A 251 6.21 15.34 -15.82
CA ALA A 251 5.39 16.35 -16.48
C ALA A 251 3.89 16.00 -16.44
N ARG A 252 3.54 14.76 -16.74
CA ARG A 252 2.15 14.27 -16.64
C ARG A 252 1.60 14.29 -15.22
N ASP A 253 2.44 14.03 -14.22
CA ASP A 253 2.03 14.12 -12.80
C ASP A 253 1.63 15.56 -12.46
N ARG A 254 2.43 16.56 -12.90
CA ARG A 254 2.09 17.99 -12.74
C ARG A 254 0.78 18.35 -13.45
N GLU A 255 0.55 17.83 -14.65
CA GLU A 255 -0.74 18.00 -15.38
C GLU A 255 -1.93 17.38 -14.61
N HIS A 256 -1.68 16.35 -13.82
CA HIS A 256 -2.67 15.66 -12.98
C HIS A 256 -2.75 16.21 -11.55
N GLY A 257 -2.20 17.40 -11.28
CA GLY A 257 -2.27 18.08 -9.99
C GLY A 257 -1.28 17.57 -8.94
N GLY A 258 -0.29 16.77 -9.34
CA GLY A 258 0.86 16.38 -8.52
C GLY A 258 1.99 17.41 -8.56
N ASP A 259 3.03 17.17 -7.82
CA ASP A 259 4.23 18.03 -7.72
C ASP A 259 5.40 17.56 -8.60
N GLY A 260 5.13 16.65 -9.53
CA GLY A 260 6.10 16.08 -10.46
C GLY A 260 6.78 14.85 -9.89
N ASP A 261 6.01 13.88 -9.41
CA ASP A 261 6.51 12.57 -9.04
C ASP A 261 6.38 11.56 -10.19
N ALA A 262 7.29 10.60 -10.22
CA ALA A 262 7.28 9.50 -11.18
C ALA A 262 7.99 8.28 -10.60
N VAL A 263 7.51 7.09 -10.94
CA VAL A 263 8.16 5.84 -10.55
C VAL A 263 8.28 4.92 -11.76
N ALA A 264 9.50 4.50 -12.04
CA ALA A 264 9.80 3.46 -13.01
C ALA A 264 9.94 2.10 -12.33
N LEU A 265 9.46 1.05 -12.98
CA LEU A 265 9.73 -0.34 -12.63
C LEU A 265 10.60 -0.97 -13.71
N LEU A 266 11.78 -1.41 -13.31
CA LEU A 266 12.70 -2.19 -14.11
C LEU A 266 12.65 -3.66 -13.68
N ASP A 267 12.69 -4.58 -14.63
CA ASP A 267 12.77 -6.02 -14.34
C ASP A 267 14.18 -6.46 -13.91
N SER A 268 14.35 -7.74 -13.59
CA SER A 268 15.62 -8.33 -13.20
C SER A 268 16.72 -8.31 -14.31
N PHE A 269 16.35 -7.99 -15.54
CA PHE A 269 17.25 -7.84 -16.69
C PHE A 269 17.57 -6.38 -17.01
N GLY A 270 16.99 -5.43 -16.24
CA GLY A 270 17.14 -4.00 -16.42
C GLY A 270 16.20 -3.38 -17.47
N ASN A 271 15.24 -4.14 -18.01
CA ASN A 271 14.27 -3.58 -18.96
C ASN A 271 13.24 -2.71 -18.25
N LEU A 272 12.91 -1.56 -18.85
CA LEU A 272 11.80 -0.72 -18.40
C LEU A 272 10.47 -1.43 -18.69
N LEU A 273 9.73 -1.76 -17.64
CA LEU A 273 8.39 -2.32 -17.75
C LEU A 273 7.32 -1.23 -17.73
N LEU A 274 7.40 -0.31 -16.78
CA LEU A 274 6.47 0.79 -16.57
C LEU A 274 7.24 2.04 -16.09
N CYS A 275 6.73 3.24 -16.42
CA CYS A 275 7.11 4.49 -15.77
C CYS A 275 5.87 5.38 -15.71
N LEU A 276 5.26 5.48 -14.51
CA LEU A 276 3.96 6.10 -14.37
C LEU A 276 4.02 7.33 -13.46
N PRO A 277 3.17 8.35 -13.76
CA PRO A 277 2.91 9.48 -12.88
C PRO A 277 1.94 9.09 -11.76
N GLY A 278 1.84 9.92 -10.74
CA GLY A 278 0.72 9.91 -9.81
C GLY A 278 -0.59 10.42 -10.45
N ARG A 279 -1.66 10.33 -9.68
CA ARG A 279 -3.00 10.86 -10.01
C ARG A 279 -3.61 11.59 -8.82
N MET A 280 -2.82 12.46 -8.19
CA MET A 280 -3.15 13.13 -6.94
C MET A 280 -4.43 13.98 -7.04
N ALA A 281 -4.75 14.56 -8.21
CA ALA A 281 -6.01 15.28 -8.43
C ALA A 281 -7.25 14.36 -8.34
N GLN A 282 -7.10 13.06 -8.60
CA GLN A 282 -8.21 12.10 -8.48
C GLN A 282 -8.39 11.59 -7.05
N SER A 283 -7.29 11.40 -6.34
CA SER A 283 -7.26 11.00 -4.94
C SER A 283 -5.90 11.33 -4.35
N GLY A 284 -5.88 11.99 -3.18
CA GLY A 284 -4.65 12.38 -2.47
C GLY A 284 -3.74 11.21 -2.04
N ILE A 285 -4.11 9.97 -2.35
CA ILE A 285 -3.33 8.76 -2.07
C ILE A 285 -2.91 7.99 -3.33
N ARG A 286 -3.13 8.56 -4.52
CA ARG A 286 -2.74 7.94 -5.79
C ARG A 286 -1.39 8.46 -6.27
N SER A 287 -0.34 8.18 -5.47
CA SER A 287 1.05 8.50 -5.81
C SER A 287 1.54 7.71 -7.03
N ALA A 288 2.65 8.14 -7.62
CA ALA A 288 3.28 7.45 -8.75
C ALA A 288 3.65 5.99 -8.42
N PHE A 289 4.11 5.72 -7.19
CA PHE A 289 4.41 4.36 -6.75
C PHE A 289 3.13 3.50 -6.67
N MET A 290 2.06 4.03 -6.08
CA MET A 290 0.78 3.32 -6.00
C MET A 290 0.24 2.96 -7.39
N GLU A 291 0.33 3.88 -8.36
CA GLU A 291 -0.09 3.63 -9.74
C GLU A 291 0.79 2.56 -10.41
N THR A 292 2.12 2.63 -10.24
CA THR A 292 3.06 1.71 -10.88
C THR A 292 2.92 0.28 -10.35
N THR A 293 2.89 0.09 -9.02
CA THR A 293 2.78 -1.25 -8.43
C THR A 293 1.43 -1.90 -8.73
N ARG A 294 0.33 -1.12 -8.67
CA ARG A 294 -1.01 -1.59 -9.02
C ARG A 294 -1.11 -2.00 -10.49
N ALA A 295 -0.61 -1.15 -11.39
CA ALA A 295 -0.64 -1.42 -12.83
C ALA A 295 0.09 -2.72 -13.16
N TYR A 296 1.28 -2.93 -12.60
CA TYR A 296 2.05 -4.14 -12.82
C TYR A 296 1.35 -5.40 -12.27
N ALA A 297 0.85 -5.34 -11.04
CA ALA A 297 0.13 -6.46 -10.44
C ALA A 297 -1.13 -6.82 -11.24
N GLN A 298 -1.92 -5.82 -11.63
CA GLN A 298 -3.13 -6.02 -12.43
C GLN A 298 -2.84 -6.54 -13.85
N LEU A 299 -1.72 -6.14 -14.45
CA LEU A 299 -1.26 -6.71 -15.72
C LEU A 299 -1.00 -8.21 -15.58
N ARG A 300 -0.21 -8.60 -14.57
CA ARG A 300 0.09 -10.02 -14.30
C ARG A 300 -1.20 -10.80 -14.02
N TYR A 301 -2.06 -10.26 -13.17
CA TYR A 301 -3.36 -10.87 -12.87
C TYR A 301 -4.20 -11.08 -14.13
N LYS A 302 -4.35 -10.06 -14.98
CA LYS A 302 -5.12 -10.14 -16.24
C LYS A 302 -4.60 -11.23 -17.18
N LEU A 303 -3.28 -11.44 -17.24
CA LEU A 303 -2.67 -12.46 -18.07
C LEU A 303 -2.78 -13.88 -17.49
N MET A 304 -2.99 -14.00 -16.17
CA MET A 304 -3.03 -15.29 -15.47
C MET A 304 -4.45 -15.72 -15.07
N ALA A 305 -5.37 -14.79 -14.89
CA ALA A 305 -6.73 -15.12 -14.45
C ALA A 305 -7.45 -15.99 -15.49
N GLY A 306 -7.94 -17.15 -15.05
CA GLY A 306 -8.59 -18.13 -15.92
C GLY A 306 -7.66 -18.89 -16.89
N ALA A 307 -6.34 -18.62 -16.85
CA ALA A 307 -5.36 -19.31 -17.66
C ALA A 307 -4.96 -20.67 -17.05
N THR A 308 -4.44 -21.58 -17.88
CA THR A 308 -3.91 -22.87 -17.41
C THR A 308 -2.69 -22.67 -16.50
N PRO A 309 -2.34 -23.65 -15.63
CA PRO A 309 -1.16 -23.57 -14.78
C PRO A 309 0.15 -23.35 -15.58
N GLU A 310 0.26 -23.95 -16.76
CA GLU A 310 1.41 -23.79 -17.67
C GLU A 310 1.52 -22.35 -18.14
N ARG A 311 0.39 -21.75 -18.55
CA ARG A 311 0.36 -20.35 -18.99
C ARG A 311 0.64 -19.40 -17.84
N GLN A 312 0.09 -19.64 -16.66
CA GLN A 312 0.42 -18.85 -15.47
C GLN A 312 1.91 -18.91 -15.15
N ARG A 313 2.52 -20.11 -15.24
CA ARG A 313 3.96 -20.28 -15.05
C ARG A 313 4.78 -19.55 -16.11
N GLU A 314 4.33 -19.56 -17.35
CA GLU A 314 4.96 -18.81 -18.42
C GLU A 314 4.92 -17.30 -18.19
N VAL A 315 3.76 -16.75 -17.81
CA VAL A 315 3.64 -15.33 -17.43
C VAL A 315 4.60 -14.98 -16.30
N ARG A 316 4.65 -15.77 -15.23
CA ARG A 316 5.60 -15.57 -14.11
C ARG A 316 7.06 -15.65 -14.54
N ARG A 317 7.36 -16.41 -15.58
CA ARG A 317 8.73 -16.56 -16.10
C ARG A 317 9.23 -15.30 -16.80
N TYR A 318 8.36 -14.57 -17.51
CA TYR A 318 8.70 -13.33 -18.20
C TYR A 318 8.36 -12.06 -17.41
N LEU A 319 7.32 -12.14 -16.60
CA LEU A 319 6.91 -11.06 -15.70
C LEU A 319 7.09 -11.54 -14.26
N GLY A 320 8.34 -11.52 -13.78
CA GLY A 320 8.72 -11.96 -12.44
C GLY A 320 8.12 -11.09 -11.32
N HIS A 321 8.35 -11.51 -10.08
CA HIS A 321 7.96 -10.68 -8.93
C HIS A 321 8.79 -9.38 -8.91
N PRO A 322 8.20 -8.23 -8.52
CA PRO A 322 8.95 -6.95 -8.43
C PRO A 322 10.19 -7.01 -7.51
N LYS A 323 10.22 -7.93 -6.55
CA LYS A 323 11.39 -8.14 -5.67
C LYS A 323 12.70 -8.49 -6.40
N ASP A 324 12.61 -9.01 -7.62
CA ASP A 324 13.77 -9.33 -8.45
C ASP A 324 14.17 -8.18 -9.38
N GLY A 325 13.37 -7.12 -9.39
CA GLY A 325 13.57 -5.92 -10.20
C GLY A 325 14.01 -4.70 -9.37
N THR A 326 13.77 -3.52 -9.90
CA THR A 326 14.09 -2.24 -9.26
C THR A 326 12.95 -1.24 -9.49
N PHE A 327 12.46 -0.64 -8.41
CA PHE A 327 11.69 0.59 -8.49
C PHE A 327 12.63 1.79 -8.44
N VAL A 328 12.49 2.70 -9.39
CA VAL A 328 13.26 3.95 -9.46
C VAL A 328 12.30 5.13 -9.32
N PHE A 329 12.39 5.81 -8.20
CA PHE A 329 11.58 6.98 -7.86
C PHE A 329 12.29 8.23 -8.37
N ALA A 330 11.59 9.13 -9.04
CA ALA A 330 12.14 10.42 -9.44
C ALA A 330 12.53 11.24 -8.20
N LYS A 331 11.70 11.21 -7.16
CA LYS A 331 11.93 11.87 -5.87
C LYS A 331 12.09 10.85 -4.75
N GLY A 332 13.07 11.04 -3.90
CA GLY A 332 13.28 10.22 -2.70
C GLY A 332 12.18 10.40 -1.67
N PRO A 333 11.96 9.39 -0.81
CA PRO A 333 11.06 9.52 0.32
C PRO A 333 11.49 10.65 1.28
N ASP A 334 10.49 11.28 1.90
CA ASP A 334 10.63 12.26 2.98
C ASP A 334 9.91 11.79 4.25
N GLY A 335 9.77 12.67 5.25
CA GLY A 335 9.03 12.38 6.48
C GLY A 335 7.52 12.61 6.39
N GLY A 336 6.97 12.83 5.20
CA GLY A 336 5.54 13.10 4.97
C GLY A 336 4.68 11.86 4.88
N ALA A 337 3.37 12.03 4.98
CA ALA A 337 2.41 10.94 5.00
C ALA A 337 2.37 10.14 3.68
N ILE A 338 2.51 10.81 2.52
CA ILE A 338 2.56 10.15 1.21
C ILE A 338 3.82 9.30 1.08
N SER A 339 4.98 9.82 1.49
CA SER A 339 6.22 9.05 1.49
C SER A 339 6.14 7.84 2.42
N PHE A 340 5.58 8.00 3.62
CA PHE A 340 5.36 6.90 4.56
C PHE A 340 4.39 5.86 3.99
N MET A 341 3.31 6.29 3.32
CA MET A 341 2.42 5.40 2.57
C MET A 341 3.17 4.62 1.49
N ASN A 342 4.05 5.27 0.72
CA ASN A 342 4.82 4.62 -0.33
C ASN A 342 5.81 3.59 0.23
N LEU A 343 6.49 3.88 1.34
CA LEU A 343 7.34 2.90 2.03
C LEU A 343 6.53 1.69 2.49
N GLY A 344 5.35 1.91 3.07
CA GLY A 344 4.43 0.85 3.46
C GLY A 344 3.91 0.05 2.26
N ALA A 345 3.55 0.71 1.17
CA ALA A 345 3.09 0.07 -0.06
C ALA A 345 4.20 -0.74 -0.74
N TYR A 346 5.46 -0.27 -0.67
CA TYR A 346 6.61 -1.05 -1.09
C TYR A 346 6.73 -2.34 -0.27
N GLY A 347 6.57 -2.26 1.04
CA GLY A 347 6.52 -3.43 1.92
C GLY A 347 5.42 -4.41 1.53
N SER A 348 4.19 -3.93 1.36
CA SER A 348 3.05 -4.75 0.93
C SER A 348 3.24 -5.37 -0.47
N THR A 349 4.01 -4.72 -1.36
CA THR A 349 4.35 -5.26 -2.68
C THR A 349 5.38 -6.37 -2.60
N MET A 350 6.33 -6.25 -1.66
CA MET A 350 7.50 -7.13 -1.54
C MET A 350 7.29 -8.32 -0.61
N GLU A 351 6.18 -8.43 0.09
CA GLU A 351 5.85 -9.47 1.06
C GLU A 351 6.85 -10.65 1.15
N GLY A 352 7.34 -10.91 2.37
CA GLY A 352 8.38 -11.90 2.60
C GLY A 352 9.82 -11.36 2.47
N PRO A 353 10.84 -12.20 2.73
CA PRO A 353 12.23 -11.77 2.71
C PRO A 353 12.69 -11.43 1.30
N LEU A 354 13.36 -10.29 1.16
CA LEU A 354 14.00 -9.88 -0.09
C LEU A 354 15.26 -10.72 -0.36
N PRO A 355 15.65 -10.91 -1.63
CA PRO A 355 16.93 -11.49 -1.95
C PRO A 355 18.09 -10.72 -1.29
N SER A 356 18.94 -11.41 -0.55
CA SER A 356 20.04 -10.77 0.20
C SER A 356 21.08 -10.08 -0.68
N ASN A 357 21.15 -10.48 -1.96
CA ASN A 357 22.08 -9.95 -2.94
C ASN A 357 21.52 -8.79 -3.77
N ASN A 358 20.34 -8.27 -3.43
CA ASN A 358 19.71 -7.17 -4.16
C ASN A 358 19.30 -6.02 -3.22
N PRO A 359 20.25 -5.26 -2.66
CA PRO A 359 19.96 -4.11 -1.80
C PRO A 359 19.42 -2.91 -2.57
N THR A 360 19.40 -2.92 -3.90
CA THR A 360 19.09 -1.78 -4.78
C THR A 360 17.73 -1.91 -5.48
N GLN A 361 16.79 -2.63 -4.87
CA GLN A 361 15.42 -2.79 -5.38
C GLN A 361 14.59 -1.51 -5.25
N PHE A 362 14.90 -0.67 -4.25
CA PHE A 362 14.28 0.62 -4.04
C PHE A 362 15.32 1.71 -4.24
N GLN A 363 15.30 2.35 -5.40
CA GLN A 363 16.20 3.46 -5.69
C GLN A 363 15.44 4.76 -5.91
N TYR A 364 16.07 5.89 -5.61
CA TYR A 364 15.54 7.22 -5.90
C TYR A 364 16.60 8.09 -6.55
N VAL A 365 16.18 9.04 -7.39
CA VAL A 365 17.08 9.91 -8.13
C VAL A 365 17.39 11.18 -7.32
N ALA A 366 16.40 12.03 -7.09
CA ALA A 366 16.56 13.27 -6.35
C ALA A 366 16.30 13.03 -4.85
N PRO A 367 17.26 13.23 -3.94
CA PRO A 367 17.03 13.08 -2.51
C PRO A 367 16.11 14.19 -1.99
N ALA A 368 15.15 13.83 -1.13
CA ALA A 368 14.28 14.78 -0.44
C ALA A 368 14.80 15.12 0.97
N ILE A 369 15.42 14.13 1.64
CA ILE A 369 16.03 14.27 2.98
C ILE A 369 17.40 13.58 2.98
N ALA A 370 18.18 13.80 4.03
CA ALA A 370 19.46 13.13 4.19
C ALA A 370 19.31 11.60 4.31
N GLN A 371 20.24 10.85 3.72
CA GLN A 371 20.22 9.37 3.74
C GLN A 371 20.15 8.80 5.18
N ALA A 372 20.82 9.42 6.14
CA ALA A 372 20.79 8.98 7.54
C ALA A 372 19.41 9.16 8.17
N GLU A 373 18.71 10.24 7.84
CA GLU A 373 17.33 10.48 8.30
C GLU A 373 16.36 9.47 7.68
N LEU A 374 16.47 9.21 6.38
CA LEU A 374 15.66 8.20 5.69
C LEU A 374 15.90 6.80 6.28
N ALA A 375 17.15 6.45 6.55
CA ALA A 375 17.50 5.18 7.20
C ALA A 375 16.89 5.08 8.60
N ALA A 376 16.88 6.18 9.38
CA ALA A 376 16.24 6.20 10.70
C ALA A 376 14.72 6.02 10.62
N ILE A 377 14.05 6.64 9.63
CA ILE A 377 12.62 6.40 9.37
C ILE A 377 12.35 4.93 9.07
N CYS A 378 13.11 4.33 8.14
CA CYS A 378 12.93 2.92 7.78
C CYS A 378 13.20 1.96 8.95
N ALA A 379 14.21 2.25 9.77
CA ALA A 379 14.53 1.44 10.96
C ALA A 379 13.46 1.52 12.05
N ALA A 380 12.74 2.64 12.14
CA ALA A 380 11.66 2.82 13.12
C ALA A 380 10.32 2.18 12.68
N MET A 381 10.15 1.83 11.40
CA MET A 381 8.93 1.20 10.89
C MET A 381 8.62 -0.11 11.61
N PRO A 382 7.35 -0.59 11.60
CA PRO A 382 6.98 -1.86 12.20
C PRO A 382 7.86 -3.03 11.76
N PRO A 383 7.92 -4.13 12.53
CA PRO A 383 8.83 -5.27 12.32
C PRO A 383 8.79 -5.87 10.90
N LEU A 384 7.61 -5.93 10.27
CA LEU A 384 7.49 -6.40 8.89
C LEU A 384 8.42 -5.62 7.94
N TYR A 385 8.47 -4.31 8.08
CA TYR A 385 9.20 -3.42 7.18
C TYR A 385 10.67 -3.28 7.54
N SER A 386 10.97 -3.13 8.82
CA SER A 386 12.34 -2.90 9.31
C SER A 386 13.14 -4.20 9.48
N GLY A 387 12.49 -5.29 9.87
CA GLY A 387 13.14 -6.58 10.20
C GLY A 387 13.04 -7.63 9.10
N ILE A 388 11.82 -7.88 8.57
CA ILE A 388 11.57 -8.95 7.59
C ILE A 388 11.94 -8.47 6.20
N ILE A 389 11.27 -7.42 5.70
CA ILE A 389 11.49 -6.87 4.35
C ILE A 389 12.79 -6.07 4.29
N ARG A 390 13.16 -5.42 5.38
CA ARG A 390 14.36 -4.57 5.50
C ARG A 390 14.39 -3.48 4.43
N ILE A 391 13.36 -2.63 4.42
CA ILE A 391 13.23 -1.54 3.46
C ILE A 391 14.46 -0.63 3.57
N HIS A 392 15.17 -0.46 2.44
CA HIS A 392 16.41 0.30 2.38
C HIS A 392 16.49 1.09 1.07
N PRO A 393 15.82 2.26 0.97
CA PRO A 393 15.93 3.12 -0.20
C PRO A 393 17.36 3.65 -0.37
N THR A 394 17.90 3.59 -1.60
CA THR A 394 19.22 4.08 -1.93
C THR A 394 19.17 5.08 -3.07
N GLN A 395 20.06 6.06 -3.06
CA GLN A 395 20.17 6.98 -4.18
C GLN A 395 20.81 6.27 -5.39
N VAL A 396 20.31 6.57 -6.59
CA VAL A 396 20.89 6.12 -7.86
C VAL A 396 22.36 6.57 -7.94
N ALA A 397 23.24 5.65 -8.38
CA ALA A 397 24.66 5.93 -8.47
C ALA A 397 25.05 6.75 -9.70
N ASP A 398 24.26 6.69 -10.78
CA ASP A 398 24.55 7.42 -12.03
C ASP A 398 24.28 8.92 -11.87
N ARG A 399 25.36 9.71 -11.87
CA ARG A 399 25.29 11.15 -11.69
C ARG A 399 24.59 11.85 -12.85
N ALA A 400 24.75 11.37 -14.08
CA ALA A 400 24.11 11.99 -15.23
C ALA A 400 22.58 11.84 -15.17
N LEU A 401 22.07 10.70 -14.64
CA LEU A 401 20.65 10.55 -14.34
C LEU A 401 20.19 11.51 -13.25
N VAL A 402 20.96 11.62 -12.17
CA VAL A 402 20.64 12.55 -11.07
C VAL A 402 20.57 13.98 -11.57
N ASP A 403 21.59 14.44 -12.28
CA ASP A 403 21.67 15.81 -12.82
C ASP A 403 20.50 16.10 -13.77
N ALA A 404 20.15 15.16 -14.66
CA ALA A 404 19.04 15.31 -15.59
C ALA A 404 17.67 15.47 -14.90
N ILE A 405 17.44 14.77 -13.79
CA ILE A 405 16.16 14.86 -13.05
C ILE A 405 16.12 16.08 -12.14
N VAL A 406 17.22 16.46 -11.51
CA VAL A 406 17.27 17.62 -10.60
C VAL A 406 17.17 18.95 -11.38
N GLN A 407 17.65 19.01 -12.63
CA GLN A 407 17.60 20.19 -13.48
C GLN A 407 16.32 20.33 -14.31
N GLY A 408 15.54 19.25 -14.49
CA GLY A 408 14.29 19.21 -15.28
C GLY A 408 13.04 19.29 -14.40
#